data_765136fbce17e99b85a6bfe78654ae12
#
_entry.id   765136fbce17e99b85a6bfe78654ae12
#
_cell.length_a   1.000
_cell.length_b   1.000
_cell.length_c   1.000
_cell.angle_alpha   90.00
_cell.angle_beta   90.00
_cell.angle_gamma   90.00
#
_symmetry.space_group_name_H-M   'P 1'
#
loop_
_entity.id
_entity.type
_entity.pdbx_description
1 polymer ?
#
loop_
_entity_poly.entity_id
_entity_poly.type
_entity_poly.pdbx_seq_one_letter_code
_entity_poly.pdbx_strand_id
1 'polypeptide(L)'
;MDLKNKYFGKTKEEAAKKKIDIKKENKQIFDAVKQFERNEIATVQGKAKFITRIAVVLLISNIALAAAIAFLSPLKTAVPFVIRVDNNTGYTDIAPQLSGAKQTYQEAETKYNLAKFVINYESYDWQTIQEMLDTVNVMSNNKVFSQYNTAIRADNSPLNVLKDSYKIKTKIKSVTLLKPDVAQVRFSKMILDSSGSLAPEYRVTDWIAT
;
A
#
# COMPACT_ATOMS: atom_id res chain seq x y z
N MET A 1 72.21 25.64 89.84
CA MET A 1 71.94 26.26 88.50
C MET A 1 71.35 25.14 87.54
N ASP A 2 70.29 24.42 87.99
CA ASP A 2 69.86 23.25 87.21
C ASP A 2 68.32 23.02 87.13
N LEU A 3 67.53 23.89 87.71
CA LEU A 3 66.05 23.70 87.65
C LEU A 3 65.38 24.38 86.47
N LYS A 4 66.00 25.43 85.91
CA LYS A 4 65.45 26.16 84.74
C LYS A 4 65.53 25.35 83.47
N ASN A 5 66.52 24.50 83.23
CA ASN A 5 66.70 23.70 82.01
C ASN A 5 65.75 22.51 81.94
N LYS A 6 65.32 21.96 83.15
CA LYS A 6 64.40 20.83 83.23
C LYS A 6 62.95 21.20 82.89
N TYR A 7 62.58 22.47 83.16
CA TYR A 7 61.23 22.89 82.83
C TYR A 7 61.12 23.37 81.39
N PHE A 8 62.16 23.95 80.79
CA PHE A 8 62.19 24.39 79.38
C PHE A 8 62.27 23.21 78.42
N GLY A 9 62.86 22.07 78.82
CA GLY A 9 62.90 20.82 78.03
C GLY A 9 61.54 20.15 77.93
N LYS A 10 60.78 20.07 79.08
CA LYS A 10 59.46 19.48 79.15
C LYS A 10 58.44 20.23 78.28
N THR A 11 58.44 21.54 78.30
CA THR A 11 57.50 22.40 77.48
C THR A 11 57.75 22.31 75.98
N LYS A 12 59.03 22.14 75.60
CA LYS A 12 59.37 21.93 74.13
C LYS A 12 58.96 20.55 73.66
N GLU A 13 59.11 19.56 74.51
CA GLU A 13 58.73 18.15 74.15
C GLU A 13 57.19 17.97 74.11
N GLU A 14 56.45 18.58 75.04
CA GLU A 14 55.00 18.59 75.01
C GLU A 14 54.46 19.42 73.78
N ALA A 15 55.06 20.54 73.43
CA ALA A 15 54.68 21.32 72.25
C ALA A 15 55.01 20.56 70.97
N ALA A 16 56.12 19.78 70.92
CA ALA A 16 56.44 18.93 69.77
C ALA A 16 55.48 17.73 69.65
N LYS A 17 55.11 17.09 70.72
CA LYS A 17 54.09 16.03 70.76
C LYS A 17 52.72 16.53 70.33
N LYS A 18 52.33 17.71 70.81
CA LYS A 18 51.04 18.36 70.40
C LYS A 18 51.01 18.72 68.89
N LYS A 19 52.15 19.19 68.32
CA LYS A 19 52.28 19.46 66.88
C LYS A 19 52.21 18.19 66.04
N ILE A 20 52.79 17.08 66.52
CA ILE A 20 52.76 15.79 65.84
C ILE A 20 51.33 15.21 65.86
N ASP A 21 50.59 15.35 66.98
CA ASP A 21 49.24 14.91 67.13
C ASP A 21 48.28 15.67 66.26
N ILE A 22 48.35 17.01 66.22
CA ILE A 22 47.58 17.87 65.29
C ILE A 22 47.89 17.53 63.83
N LYS A 23 49.14 17.23 63.50
CA LYS A 23 49.52 16.82 62.13
C LYS A 23 48.93 15.47 61.74
N LYS A 24 48.86 14.52 62.68
CA LYS A 24 48.18 13.20 62.46
C LYS A 24 46.68 13.34 62.32
N GLU A 25 46.05 14.14 63.18
CA GLU A 25 44.61 14.43 63.14
C GLU A 25 44.22 15.11 61.86
N ASN A 26 44.95 16.15 61.44
CA ASN A 26 44.72 16.81 60.15
C ASN A 26 44.91 15.88 58.98
N LYS A 27 45.87 14.97 59.03
CA LYS A 27 46.06 13.97 57.96
C LYS A 27 44.90 12.99 57.91
N GLN A 28 44.40 12.53 59.08
CA GLN A 28 43.22 11.64 59.15
C GLN A 28 41.96 12.30 58.60
N ILE A 29 41.73 13.55 58.95
CA ILE A 29 40.60 14.36 58.45
C ILE A 29 40.72 14.53 56.92
N PHE A 30 41.93 14.85 56.42
CA PHE A 30 42.16 14.99 54.97
C PHE A 30 41.94 13.68 54.20
N ASP A 31 42.43 12.55 54.75
CA ASP A 31 42.23 11.24 54.13
C ASP A 31 40.76 10.82 54.21
N ALA A 32 40.01 11.14 55.23
CA ALA A 32 38.58 10.90 55.36
C ALA A 32 37.77 11.72 54.31
N VAL A 33 38.09 13.01 54.20
CA VAL A 33 37.45 13.88 53.19
C VAL A 33 37.72 13.37 51.80
N LYS A 34 38.96 12.99 51.50
CA LYS A 34 39.34 12.41 50.19
C LYS A 34 38.65 11.08 49.88
N GLN A 35 38.46 10.26 50.88
CA GLN A 35 37.69 9.00 50.74
C GLN A 35 36.20 9.29 50.49
N PHE A 36 35.64 10.26 51.19
CA PHE A 36 34.26 10.69 50.99
C PHE A 36 34.01 11.20 49.56
N GLU A 37 34.88 12.12 49.11
CA GLU A 37 34.79 12.64 47.75
C GLU A 37 34.92 11.54 46.68
N ARG A 38 35.85 10.57 46.85
CA ARG A 38 35.98 9.44 45.94
C ARG A 38 34.73 8.56 45.93
N ASN A 39 34.13 8.30 47.10
CA ASN A 39 32.92 7.51 47.19
C ASN A 39 31.73 8.20 46.57
N GLU A 40 31.62 9.54 46.73
CA GLU A 40 30.56 10.32 46.11
C GLU A 40 30.70 10.31 44.58
N ILE A 41 31.92 10.56 44.08
CA ILE A 41 32.20 10.50 42.62
C ILE A 41 31.92 9.10 42.07
N ALA A 42 32.35 8.04 42.78
CA ALA A 42 32.08 6.67 42.35
C ALA A 42 30.59 6.33 42.32
N THR A 43 29.82 6.85 43.28
CA THR A 43 28.38 6.64 43.32
C THR A 43 27.65 7.39 42.19
N VAL A 44 28.04 8.63 41.93
CA VAL A 44 27.50 9.44 40.80
C VAL A 44 27.84 8.80 39.47
N GLN A 45 29.11 8.35 39.31
CA GLN A 45 29.50 7.65 38.07
C GLN A 45 28.79 6.32 37.92
N GLY A 46 28.56 5.58 39.00
CA GLY A 46 27.77 4.34 38.97
C GLY A 46 26.32 4.59 38.49
N LYS A 47 25.67 5.59 39.07
CA LYS A 47 24.32 6.01 38.66
C LYS A 47 24.28 6.49 37.21
N ALA A 48 25.25 7.30 36.79
CA ALA A 48 25.34 7.75 35.40
C ALA A 48 25.48 6.60 34.41
N LYS A 49 26.39 5.64 34.70
CA LYS A 49 26.57 4.42 33.86
C LYS A 49 25.30 3.58 33.79
N PHE A 50 24.56 3.45 34.88
CA PHE A 50 23.30 2.73 34.92
C PHE A 50 22.22 3.40 34.06
N ILE A 51 22.07 4.73 34.21
CA ILE A 51 21.12 5.53 33.42
C ILE A 51 21.47 5.44 31.93
N THR A 52 22.76 5.53 31.58
CA THR A 52 23.21 5.42 30.19
C THR A 52 22.88 4.04 29.61
N ARG A 53 23.04 2.96 30.36
CA ARG A 53 22.65 1.62 29.90
C ARG A 53 21.15 1.51 29.64
N ILE A 54 20.32 2.06 30.53
CA ILE A 54 18.86 2.10 30.32
C ILE A 54 18.53 2.91 29.06
N ALA A 55 19.12 4.09 28.87
CA ALA A 55 18.91 4.92 27.71
C ALA A 55 19.26 4.20 26.40
N VAL A 56 20.37 3.47 26.36
CA VAL A 56 20.77 2.67 25.19
C VAL A 56 19.75 1.56 24.90
N VAL A 57 19.29 0.84 25.92
CA VAL A 57 18.27 -0.22 25.76
C VAL A 57 16.98 0.37 25.21
N LEU A 58 16.52 1.50 25.74
CA LEU A 58 15.32 2.18 25.27
C LEU A 58 15.46 2.66 23.82
N LEU A 59 16.64 3.15 23.43
CA LEU A 59 16.91 3.58 22.06
C LEU A 59 16.86 2.39 21.09
N ILE A 60 17.47 1.27 21.43
CA ILE A 60 17.41 0.05 20.62
C ILE A 60 15.96 -0.47 20.51
N SER A 61 15.21 -0.43 21.60
CA SER A 61 13.79 -0.83 21.61
C SER A 61 12.95 0.07 20.71
N ASN A 62 13.18 1.38 20.71
CA ASN A 62 12.50 2.32 19.82
C ASN A 62 12.80 2.04 18.33
N ILE A 63 14.07 1.78 18.01
CA ILE A 63 14.46 1.44 16.64
C ILE A 63 13.80 0.13 16.19
N ALA A 64 13.77 -0.88 17.06
CA ALA A 64 13.11 -2.16 16.77
C ALA A 64 11.60 -1.98 16.55
N LEU A 65 10.94 -1.15 17.36
CA LEU A 65 9.51 -0.84 17.22
C LEU A 65 9.23 -0.09 15.92
N ALA A 66 10.03 0.90 15.57
CA ALA A 66 9.92 1.63 14.31
C ALA A 66 10.10 0.70 13.10
N ALA A 67 11.06 -0.21 13.15
CA ALA A 67 11.26 -1.23 12.13
C ALA A 67 10.04 -2.17 12.02
N ALA A 68 9.50 -2.64 13.14
CA ALA A 68 8.31 -3.48 13.15
C ALA A 68 7.11 -2.77 12.50
N ILE A 69 6.87 -1.49 12.80
CA ILE A 69 5.81 -0.69 12.18
C ILE A 69 6.05 -0.53 10.67
N ALA A 70 7.30 -0.28 10.25
CA ALA A 70 7.65 -0.17 8.84
C ALA A 70 7.41 -1.48 8.07
N PHE A 71 7.70 -2.63 8.68
CA PHE A 71 7.41 -3.95 8.08
C PHE A 71 5.91 -4.30 8.07
N LEU A 72 5.12 -3.79 9.01
CA LEU A 72 3.66 -3.97 9.02
C LEU A 72 2.93 -2.98 8.08
N SER A 73 3.56 -1.89 7.67
CA SER A 73 2.97 -0.86 6.81
C SER A 73 2.44 -1.38 5.45
N PRO A 74 3.08 -2.34 4.75
CA PRO A 74 2.57 -2.84 3.48
C PRO A 74 1.34 -3.76 3.60
N LEU A 75 0.85 -4.11 4.80
CA LEU A 75 -0.34 -4.97 4.95
C LEU A 75 -1.67 -4.27 4.66
N LYS A 76 -1.69 -2.97 4.41
CA LYS A 76 -2.90 -2.21 4.01
C LYS A 76 -2.96 -1.97 2.50
N THR A 77 -2.76 -2.99 1.69
CA THR A 77 -3.23 -2.95 0.31
C THR A 77 -4.73 -3.21 0.34
N ALA A 78 -5.53 -2.15 0.26
CA ALA A 78 -6.96 -2.29 -0.03
C ALA A 78 -7.06 -2.92 -1.42
N VAL A 79 -7.46 -4.16 -1.50
CA VAL A 79 -7.75 -4.83 -2.78
C VAL A 79 -9.18 -4.46 -3.13
N PRO A 80 -9.42 -3.61 -4.14
CA PRO A 80 -10.78 -3.33 -4.59
C PRO A 80 -11.35 -4.60 -5.21
N PHE A 81 -12.43 -5.11 -4.65
CA PHE A 81 -13.23 -6.17 -5.27
C PHE A 81 -14.23 -5.52 -6.21
N VAL A 82 -14.19 -5.88 -7.48
CA VAL A 82 -15.23 -5.51 -8.43
C VAL A 82 -16.33 -6.58 -8.34
N ILE A 83 -17.45 -6.22 -7.75
CA ILE A 83 -18.64 -7.06 -7.73
C ILE A 83 -19.40 -6.76 -9.01
N ARG A 84 -19.49 -7.73 -9.90
CA ARG A 84 -20.34 -7.65 -11.08
C ARG A 84 -21.73 -8.17 -10.69
N VAL A 85 -22.70 -7.29 -10.69
CA VAL A 85 -24.11 -7.67 -10.53
C VAL A 85 -24.74 -7.69 -11.92
N ASP A 86 -25.20 -8.84 -12.36
CA ASP A 86 -26.03 -8.95 -13.54
C ASP A 86 -27.45 -8.48 -13.19
N ASN A 87 -27.84 -7.33 -13.73
CA ASN A 87 -29.14 -6.70 -13.42
C ASN A 87 -30.34 -7.54 -13.93
N ASN A 88 -30.15 -8.50 -14.82
CA ASN A 88 -31.24 -9.33 -15.34
C ASN A 88 -31.45 -10.62 -14.56
N THR A 89 -30.38 -11.19 -13.97
CA THR A 89 -30.45 -12.48 -13.28
C THR A 89 -30.23 -12.37 -11.79
N GLY A 90 -29.80 -11.20 -11.27
CA GLY A 90 -29.38 -11.03 -9.88
C GLY A 90 -28.10 -11.81 -9.51
N TYR A 91 -27.46 -12.43 -10.49
CA TYR A 91 -26.26 -13.21 -10.27
C TYR A 91 -25.10 -12.28 -9.94
N THR A 92 -24.52 -12.48 -8.76
CA THR A 92 -23.36 -11.73 -8.29
C THR A 92 -22.11 -12.58 -8.49
N ASP A 93 -21.24 -12.17 -9.41
CA ASP A 93 -19.96 -12.81 -9.64
C ASP A 93 -18.81 -11.93 -9.11
N ILE A 94 -17.93 -12.55 -8.34
CA ILE A 94 -16.68 -11.90 -7.91
C ILE A 94 -15.67 -12.16 -9.03
N ALA A 95 -15.35 -11.13 -9.80
CA ALA A 95 -14.34 -11.25 -10.83
C ALA A 95 -13.02 -11.78 -10.22
N PRO A 96 -12.50 -12.92 -10.72
CA PRO A 96 -11.27 -13.50 -10.18
C PRO A 96 -10.14 -12.50 -10.31
N GLN A 97 -9.41 -12.31 -9.21
CA GLN A 97 -8.23 -11.46 -9.14
C GLN A 97 -7.19 -11.99 -10.15
N LEU A 98 -6.89 -11.20 -11.18
CA LEU A 98 -5.82 -11.51 -12.12
C LEU A 98 -4.48 -11.40 -11.36
N SER A 99 -4.02 -12.53 -10.84
CA SER A 99 -2.73 -12.67 -10.20
C SER A 99 -1.63 -12.47 -11.25
N GLY A 100 -0.89 -11.35 -11.16
CA GLY A 100 0.37 -11.23 -11.87
C GLY A 100 0.76 -9.85 -12.42
N ALA A 101 -0.13 -8.90 -12.60
CA ALA A 101 0.24 -7.52 -12.94
C ALA A 101 -0.54 -6.54 -12.06
N LYS A 102 0.13 -5.60 -11.46
CA LYS A 102 -0.49 -4.47 -10.79
C LYS A 102 -1.23 -3.64 -11.83
N GLN A 103 -2.46 -4.04 -12.16
CA GLN A 103 -3.32 -3.19 -12.97
C GLN A 103 -3.76 -2.03 -12.08
N THR A 104 -3.49 -0.83 -12.52
CA THR A 104 -4.01 0.37 -11.90
C THR A 104 -5.54 0.33 -11.98
N TYR A 105 -6.25 0.83 -10.97
CA TYR A 105 -7.72 0.93 -10.98
C TYR A 105 -8.24 1.54 -12.29
N GLN A 106 -7.60 2.58 -12.79
CA GLN A 106 -7.87 3.21 -14.09
C GLN A 106 -7.77 2.23 -15.26
N GLU A 107 -6.81 1.34 -15.25
CA GLU A 107 -6.61 0.36 -16.33
C GLU A 107 -7.74 -0.68 -16.36
N ALA A 108 -8.18 -1.13 -15.20
CA ALA A 108 -9.28 -2.07 -15.07
C ALA A 108 -10.60 -1.43 -15.51
N GLU A 109 -10.86 -0.19 -15.12
CA GLU A 109 -12.02 0.59 -15.53
C GLU A 109 -12.03 0.85 -17.03
N THR A 110 -10.90 1.25 -17.61
CA THR A 110 -10.76 1.46 -19.07
C THR A 110 -11.04 0.18 -19.84
N LYS A 111 -10.50 -0.97 -19.41
CA LYS A 111 -10.76 -2.27 -20.06
C LYS A 111 -12.23 -2.67 -19.96
N TYR A 112 -12.87 -2.43 -18.82
CA TYR A 112 -14.30 -2.68 -18.66
C TYR A 112 -15.15 -1.83 -19.61
N ASN A 113 -14.89 -0.52 -19.66
CA ASN A 113 -15.62 0.40 -20.51
C ASN A 113 -15.43 0.07 -22.00
N LEU A 114 -14.20 -0.26 -22.43
CA LEU A 114 -13.93 -0.70 -23.78
C LEU A 114 -14.67 -2.01 -24.14
N ALA A 115 -14.67 -2.98 -23.23
CA ALA A 115 -15.42 -4.22 -23.43
C ALA A 115 -16.91 -3.95 -23.57
N LYS A 116 -17.49 -3.09 -22.70
CA LYS A 116 -18.89 -2.68 -22.74
C LYS A 116 -19.22 -1.96 -24.05
N PHE A 117 -18.36 -1.04 -24.50
CA PHE A 117 -18.53 -0.35 -25.77
C PHE A 117 -18.58 -1.33 -26.94
N VAL A 118 -17.58 -2.23 -27.06
CA VAL A 118 -17.50 -3.21 -28.16
C VAL A 118 -18.68 -4.18 -28.14
N ILE A 119 -19.14 -4.61 -26.97
CA ILE A 119 -20.33 -5.45 -26.86
C ILE A 119 -21.56 -4.72 -27.45
N ASN A 120 -21.80 -3.48 -27.07
CA ASN A 120 -22.98 -2.74 -27.56
C ASN A 120 -22.85 -2.32 -29.03
N TYR A 121 -21.63 -2.08 -29.50
CA TYR A 121 -21.37 -1.71 -30.90
C TYR A 121 -21.50 -2.89 -31.88
N GLU A 122 -21.06 -4.09 -31.44
CA GLU A 122 -20.92 -5.27 -32.30
C GLU A 122 -22.00 -6.34 -32.09
N SER A 123 -22.83 -6.18 -31.05
CA SER A 123 -23.98 -7.05 -30.85
C SER A 123 -25.22 -6.49 -31.52
N TYR A 124 -26.21 -7.35 -31.69
CA TYR A 124 -27.51 -7.00 -32.24
C TYR A 124 -28.60 -7.83 -31.56
N ASP A 125 -29.61 -7.16 -31.04
CA ASP A 125 -30.86 -7.78 -30.57
C ASP A 125 -32.00 -6.82 -30.88
N TRP A 126 -33.00 -7.30 -31.61
CA TRP A 126 -34.16 -6.50 -32.02
C TRP A 126 -34.87 -5.82 -30.85
N GLN A 127 -34.95 -6.50 -29.71
CA GLN A 127 -35.66 -5.99 -28.53
C GLN A 127 -34.89 -4.89 -27.79
N THR A 128 -33.56 -4.95 -27.80
CA THR A 128 -32.71 -4.06 -27.01
C THR A 128 -31.86 -3.10 -27.87
N ILE A 129 -32.08 -3.08 -29.19
CA ILE A 129 -31.26 -2.28 -30.12
C ILE A 129 -31.26 -0.79 -29.77
N GLN A 130 -32.36 -0.25 -29.24
CA GLN A 130 -32.41 1.17 -28.84
C GLN A 130 -31.49 1.43 -27.62
N GLU A 131 -31.47 0.56 -26.64
CA GLU A 131 -30.56 0.66 -25.46
C GLU A 131 -29.09 0.54 -25.88
N MET A 132 -28.80 -0.33 -26.84
CA MET A 132 -27.46 -0.46 -27.43
C MET A 132 -27.04 0.83 -28.13
N LEU A 133 -27.93 1.41 -28.96
CA LEU A 133 -27.71 2.70 -29.65
C LEU A 133 -27.43 3.81 -28.64
N ASP A 134 -28.25 3.93 -27.60
CA ASP A 134 -28.10 4.95 -26.58
C ASP A 134 -26.77 4.80 -25.81
N THR A 135 -26.42 3.56 -25.51
CA THR A 135 -25.12 3.24 -24.84
C THR A 135 -23.94 3.62 -25.74
N VAL A 136 -23.98 3.27 -27.02
CA VAL A 136 -22.92 3.63 -27.99
C VAL A 136 -22.83 5.16 -28.14
N ASN A 137 -23.96 5.85 -28.17
CA ASN A 137 -24.02 7.32 -28.28
C ASN A 137 -23.30 7.97 -27.07
N VAL A 138 -23.59 7.53 -25.85
CA VAL A 138 -22.97 8.08 -24.63
C VAL A 138 -21.48 7.78 -24.55
N MET A 139 -21.07 6.61 -25.05
CA MET A 139 -19.68 6.13 -24.93
C MET A 139 -18.79 6.53 -26.12
N SER A 140 -19.31 7.18 -27.16
CA SER A 140 -18.58 7.54 -28.37
C SER A 140 -18.65 9.04 -28.67
N ASN A 141 -17.77 9.52 -29.53
CA ASN A 141 -17.85 10.86 -30.06
C ASN A 141 -18.86 10.90 -31.23
N ASN A 142 -19.28 12.12 -31.61
CA ASN A 142 -20.27 12.36 -32.67
C ASN A 142 -19.89 11.70 -34.02
N LYS A 143 -18.60 11.63 -34.34
CA LYS A 143 -18.13 11.02 -35.59
C LYS A 143 -18.36 9.52 -35.59
N VAL A 144 -17.94 8.83 -34.52
CA VAL A 144 -18.10 7.37 -34.35
C VAL A 144 -19.58 7.01 -34.27
N PHE A 145 -20.36 7.76 -33.52
CA PHE A 145 -21.79 7.51 -33.40
C PHE A 145 -22.51 7.69 -34.74
N SER A 146 -22.19 8.76 -35.53
CA SER A 146 -22.76 8.96 -36.85
C SER A 146 -22.44 7.81 -37.80
N GLN A 147 -21.20 7.29 -37.78
CA GLN A 147 -20.81 6.13 -38.57
C GLN A 147 -21.61 4.88 -38.18
N TYR A 148 -21.72 4.63 -36.87
CA TYR A 148 -22.49 3.51 -36.36
C TYR A 148 -23.98 3.59 -36.73
N ASN A 149 -24.58 4.76 -36.54
CA ASN A 149 -26.01 5.00 -36.84
C ASN A 149 -26.30 4.85 -38.35
N THR A 150 -25.37 5.23 -39.20
CA THR A 150 -25.47 5.01 -40.64
C THR A 150 -25.34 3.52 -40.99
N ALA A 151 -24.36 2.85 -40.40
CA ALA A 151 -24.12 1.44 -40.65
C ALA A 151 -25.28 0.55 -40.20
N ILE A 152 -25.87 0.80 -39.01
CA ILE A 152 -26.98 0.00 -38.49
C ILE A 152 -28.29 0.16 -39.27
N ARG A 153 -28.43 1.27 -40.00
CA ARG A 153 -29.61 1.55 -40.86
C ARG A 153 -29.42 1.19 -42.32
N ALA A 154 -28.24 0.76 -42.74
CA ALA A 154 -27.96 0.34 -44.08
C ALA A 154 -28.78 -0.89 -44.49
N ASP A 155 -29.07 -1.07 -45.78
CA ASP A 155 -29.91 -2.18 -46.29
C ASP A 155 -29.34 -3.55 -45.95
N ASN A 156 -28.00 -3.68 -45.85
CA ASN A 156 -27.29 -4.89 -45.49
C ASN A 156 -27.01 -5.01 -43.96
N SER A 157 -27.59 -4.14 -43.15
CA SER A 157 -27.37 -4.16 -41.71
C SER A 157 -28.07 -5.32 -41.04
N PRO A 158 -27.61 -5.72 -39.83
CA PRO A 158 -28.32 -6.72 -39.01
C PRO A 158 -29.78 -6.34 -38.75
N LEU A 159 -30.10 -5.05 -38.61
CA LEU A 159 -31.43 -4.57 -38.40
C LEU A 159 -32.39 -4.95 -39.55
N ASN A 160 -31.93 -4.84 -40.78
CA ASN A 160 -32.72 -5.12 -41.98
C ASN A 160 -32.67 -6.60 -42.42
N VAL A 161 -31.54 -7.27 -42.17
CA VAL A 161 -31.31 -8.67 -42.59
C VAL A 161 -31.80 -9.68 -41.57
N LEU A 162 -31.45 -9.50 -40.30
CA LEU A 162 -31.73 -10.47 -39.21
C LEU A 162 -33.10 -10.22 -38.57
N LYS A 163 -33.52 -8.95 -38.51
CA LYS A 163 -34.78 -8.53 -37.90
C LYS A 163 -34.93 -9.13 -36.48
N ASP A 164 -36.08 -9.69 -36.18
CA ASP A 164 -36.41 -10.36 -34.90
C ASP A 164 -36.07 -11.87 -34.87
N SER A 165 -35.65 -12.42 -36.00
CA SER A 165 -35.41 -13.86 -36.13
C SER A 165 -34.09 -14.33 -35.53
N TYR A 166 -33.08 -13.45 -35.57
CA TYR A 166 -31.74 -13.78 -35.11
C TYR A 166 -31.15 -12.63 -34.29
N LYS A 167 -30.23 -12.99 -33.40
CA LYS A 167 -29.46 -12.06 -32.56
C LYS A 167 -27.98 -12.26 -32.78
N ILE A 168 -27.17 -11.18 -32.70
CA ILE A 168 -25.72 -11.27 -32.68
C ILE A 168 -25.25 -11.08 -31.24
N LYS A 169 -24.61 -12.10 -30.67
CA LYS A 169 -23.98 -12.03 -29.36
C LYS A 169 -22.48 -11.91 -29.52
N THR A 170 -21.94 -10.84 -28.95
CA THR A 170 -20.48 -10.59 -28.91
C THR A 170 -19.91 -11.06 -27.59
N LYS A 171 -18.84 -11.87 -27.67
CA LYS A 171 -18.10 -12.36 -26.50
C LYS A 171 -16.67 -11.83 -26.54
N ILE A 172 -16.28 -11.02 -25.55
CA ILE A 172 -14.93 -10.50 -25.44
C ILE A 172 -13.95 -11.63 -25.05
N LYS A 173 -12.85 -11.73 -25.78
CA LYS A 173 -11.75 -12.66 -25.49
C LYS A 173 -10.64 -11.97 -24.70
N SER A 174 -10.22 -10.78 -25.13
CA SER A 174 -9.19 -10.01 -24.44
C SER A 174 -9.27 -8.52 -24.78
N VAL A 175 -8.88 -7.67 -23.83
CA VAL A 175 -8.68 -6.24 -24.02
C VAL A 175 -7.23 -5.92 -23.64
N THR A 176 -6.46 -5.42 -24.58
CA THR A 176 -5.05 -5.08 -24.42
C THR A 176 -4.85 -3.60 -24.72
N LEU A 177 -4.30 -2.84 -23.78
CA LEU A 177 -3.90 -1.46 -24.00
C LEU A 177 -2.53 -1.48 -24.71
N LEU A 178 -2.47 -0.98 -25.92
CA LEU A 178 -1.24 -0.91 -26.72
C LEU A 178 -0.48 0.38 -26.43
N LYS A 179 -1.22 1.47 -26.23
CA LYS A 179 -0.74 2.82 -25.91
C LYS A 179 -1.74 3.46 -24.94
N PRO A 180 -1.42 4.61 -24.33
CA PRO A 180 -2.35 5.31 -23.44
C PRO A 180 -3.71 5.63 -24.08
N ASP A 181 -3.74 5.83 -25.40
CA ASP A 181 -4.88 6.22 -26.21
C ASP A 181 -5.34 5.16 -27.23
N VAL A 182 -4.67 4.00 -27.26
CA VAL A 182 -4.96 2.94 -28.22
C VAL A 182 -5.10 1.59 -27.52
N ALA A 183 -6.24 0.98 -27.73
CA ALA A 183 -6.53 -0.37 -27.22
C ALA A 183 -6.87 -1.33 -28.34
N GLN A 184 -6.58 -2.60 -28.14
CA GLN A 184 -6.99 -3.71 -29.01
C GLN A 184 -7.96 -4.60 -28.25
N VAL A 185 -9.13 -4.81 -28.82
CA VAL A 185 -10.16 -5.70 -28.28
C VAL A 185 -10.33 -6.90 -29.23
N ARG A 186 -10.11 -8.10 -28.70
CA ARG A 186 -10.39 -9.35 -29.42
C ARG A 186 -11.70 -9.93 -28.92
N PHE A 187 -12.56 -10.27 -29.85
CA PHE A 187 -13.89 -10.80 -29.55
C PHE A 187 -14.35 -11.80 -30.60
N SER A 188 -15.35 -12.60 -30.25
CA SER A 188 -16.05 -13.47 -31.18
C SER A 188 -17.50 -13.07 -31.30
N LYS A 189 -18.06 -13.16 -32.50
CA LYS A 189 -19.47 -12.98 -32.78
C LYS A 189 -20.14 -14.32 -33.02
N MET A 190 -21.30 -14.50 -32.42
CA MET A 190 -22.16 -15.65 -32.55
C MET A 190 -23.55 -15.19 -32.97
N ILE A 191 -24.14 -15.85 -33.98
CA ILE A 191 -25.52 -15.60 -34.35
C ILE A 191 -26.38 -16.66 -33.67
N LEU A 192 -27.34 -16.18 -32.89
CA LEU A 192 -28.26 -16.99 -32.13
C LEU A 192 -29.65 -16.89 -32.76
N ASP A 193 -30.42 -17.96 -32.73
CA ASP A 193 -31.81 -17.94 -33.07
C ASP A 193 -32.69 -17.36 -31.96
N SER A 194 -34.01 -17.32 -32.17
CA SER A 194 -34.97 -16.82 -31.21
C SER A 194 -35.02 -17.61 -29.88
N SER A 195 -34.56 -18.88 -29.91
CA SER A 195 -34.45 -19.74 -28.72
C SER A 195 -33.17 -19.46 -27.89
N GLY A 196 -32.22 -18.68 -28.44
CA GLY A 196 -30.91 -18.40 -27.83
C GLY A 196 -29.86 -19.48 -28.14
N SER A 197 -30.17 -20.44 -29.02
CA SER A 197 -29.24 -21.46 -29.47
C SER A 197 -28.40 -20.94 -30.67
N LEU A 198 -27.21 -21.51 -30.85
CA LEU A 198 -26.38 -21.13 -31.99
C LEU A 198 -27.11 -21.50 -33.29
N ALA A 199 -27.32 -20.54 -34.19
CA ALA A 199 -27.95 -20.78 -35.47
C ALA A 199 -27.03 -21.65 -36.37
N PRO A 200 -27.48 -22.83 -36.80
CA PRO A 200 -26.64 -23.82 -37.49
C PRO A 200 -26.10 -23.33 -38.83
N GLU A 201 -26.77 -22.35 -39.44
CA GLU A 201 -26.40 -21.73 -40.70
C GLU A 201 -25.21 -20.77 -40.59
N TYR A 202 -24.88 -20.32 -39.37
CA TYR A 202 -23.86 -19.31 -39.11
C TYR A 202 -22.72 -19.86 -38.25
N ARG A 203 -21.48 -19.50 -38.63
CA ARG A 203 -20.29 -19.89 -37.89
C ARG A 203 -19.91 -18.80 -36.88
N VAL A 204 -19.33 -19.21 -35.78
CA VAL A 204 -18.66 -18.26 -34.84
C VAL A 204 -17.46 -17.64 -35.55
N THR A 205 -17.39 -16.33 -35.54
CA THR A 205 -16.30 -15.58 -36.19
C THR A 205 -15.51 -14.79 -35.16
N ASP A 206 -14.20 -14.72 -35.36
CA ASP A 206 -13.27 -13.99 -34.49
C ASP A 206 -12.89 -12.64 -35.13
N TRP A 207 -12.93 -11.59 -34.32
CA TRP A 207 -12.73 -10.22 -34.75
C TRP A 207 -11.73 -9.50 -33.85
N ILE A 208 -11.12 -8.47 -34.39
CA ILE A 208 -10.21 -7.57 -33.69
C ILE A 208 -10.64 -6.14 -34.03
N ALA A 209 -10.88 -5.34 -32.98
CA ALA A 209 -11.06 -3.90 -33.07
C ALA A 209 -9.85 -3.20 -32.45
N THR A 210 -9.44 -2.06 -33.07
CA THR A 210 -8.34 -1.23 -32.56
C THR A 210 -8.78 0.22 -32.57
#